data_f3a88af6e8b2a816503e5c709b0c1e73
#
_entry.id   f3a88af6e8b2a816503e5c709b0c1e73
#
_cell.length_a   1.000
_cell.length_b   1.000
_cell.length_c   1.000
_cell.angle_alpha   90.00
_cell.angle_beta   90.00
_cell.angle_gamma   90.00
#
_symmetry.space_group_name_H-M   'P 1'
#
loop_
_entity.id
_entity.type
_entity.pdbx_description
1 polymer ?
#
loop_
_entity_poly.entity_id
_entity_poly.type
_entity_poly.pdbx_seq_one_letter_code
_entity_poly.pdbx_strand_id
1 'polypeptide(L)'
;MKILTEADMTSTASTHSPIGWDSIDTLHEVREATEHWARAFNQGDPTAIVSLYMEDAVLWGTVATELLTGQQAIRDYFARACVPGALPRVQLEQQHVRVIGDLAVNSGAYLFRVIEQGRERDLPARFSMVWRKTFQGWRLVDHHSSARPVI
;
A
#
# COMPACT_ATOMS: atom_id res chain seq x y z
N MET A 1 5.74 60.42 15.92
CA MET A 1 6.35 59.14 16.30
C MET A 1 5.23 58.12 16.49
N LYS A 2 4.99 57.27 15.46
CA LYS A 2 3.98 56.22 15.56
C LYS A 2 4.61 55.01 16.24
N ILE A 3 4.05 54.66 17.36
CA ILE A 3 4.40 53.41 18.05
C ILE A 3 3.72 52.29 17.24
N LEU A 4 4.53 51.46 16.62
CA LEU A 4 4.03 50.21 16.02
C LEU A 4 3.53 49.33 17.13
N THR A 5 2.24 49.07 17.14
CA THR A 5 1.62 48.16 18.05
C THR A 5 1.94 46.73 17.62
N GLU A 6 2.15 45.85 18.58
CA GLU A 6 2.49 44.44 18.45
C GLU A 6 1.50 43.60 17.61
N ALA A 7 0.45 44.22 17.07
CA ALA A 7 -0.55 43.54 16.26
C ALA A 7 -0.07 43.21 14.83
N ASP A 8 1.02 43.75 14.38
CA ASP A 8 1.55 43.50 13.03
C ASP A 8 2.57 42.36 12.96
N MET A 9 2.81 41.71 14.07
CA MET A 9 3.71 40.54 14.15
C MET A 9 2.99 39.20 14.22
N THR A 10 1.72 39.15 13.89
CA THR A 10 1.09 37.88 13.51
C THR A 10 1.42 37.58 12.07
N SER A 11 2.68 37.55 11.80
CA SER A 11 3.22 36.90 10.65
C SER A 11 2.78 35.46 10.67
N THR A 12 1.97 35.08 9.71
CA THR A 12 2.20 33.90 8.91
C THR A 12 3.24 32.97 9.56
N ALA A 13 2.91 32.40 10.66
CA ALA A 13 3.53 31.15 11.04
C ALA A 13 3.21 30.22 9.88
N SER A 14 4.15 30.07 8.98
CA SER A 14 4.16 29.04 8.00
C SER A 14 3.83 27.77 8.73
N THR A 15 2.68 27.22 8.47
CA THR A 15 2.24 25.92 8.98
C THR A 15 2.97 24.80 8.26
N HIS A 16 4.23 25.03 7.95
CA HIS A 16 5.13 23.95 7.66
C HIS A 16 5.55 23.40 9.01
N SER A 17 4.81 22.42 9.48
CA SER A 17 5.33 21.52 10.49
C SER A 17 6.63 20.94 9.95
N PRO A 18 7.77 21.33 10.50
CA PRO A 18 9.00 20.63 10.16
C PRO A 18 8.83 19.23 10.68
N ILE A 19 8.82 18.22 9.79
CA ILE A 19 8.80 16.79 10.16
C ILE A 19 8.02 16.60 11.46
N GLY A 20 6.72 16.99 11.43
CA GLY A 20 5.91 17.04 12.64
C GLY A 20 5.31 15.68 12.96
N TRP A 21 4.69 15.60 14.08
CA TRP A 21 3.90 14.48 14.58
C TRP A 21 2.98 13.91 13.51
N ASP A 22 2.43 14.77 12.61
CA ASP A 22 1.57 14.38 11.50
C ASP A 22 2.27 13.46 10.51
N SER A 23 3.56 13.67 10.22
CA SER A 23 4.31 12.80 9.32
C SER A 23 4.64 11.44 9.94
N ILE A 24 4.88 11.39 11.25
CA ILE A 24 5.14 10.13 11.98
C ILE A 24 3.85 9.31 12.04
N ASP A 25 2.74 9.95 12.39
CA ASP A 25 1.42 9.30 12.41
C ASP A 25 1.02 8.79 11.03
N THR A 26 1.27 9.58 9.99
CA THR A 26 1.02 9.19 8.62
C THR A 26 1.87 7.99 8.19
N LEU A 27 3.15 7.95 8.59
CA LEU A 27 4.01 6.79 8.34
C LEU A 27 3.43 5.52 8.99
N HIS A 28 2.97 5.62 10.24
CA HIS A 28 2.34 4.51 10.94
C HIS A 28 1.02 4.08 10.29
N GLU A 29 0.19 5.03 9.89
CA GLU A 29 -1.07 4.75 9.20
C GLU A 29 -0.84 3.96 7.91
N VAL A 30 0.16 4.34 7.11
CA VAL A 30 0.47 3.67 5.84
C VAL A 30 1.05 2.28 6.07
N ARG A 31 1.91 2.11 7.07
CA ARG A 31 2.39 0.80 7.49
C ARG A 31 1.24 -0.11 7.92
N GLU A 32 0.32 0.43 8.72
CA GLU A 32 -0.87 -0.32 9.16
C GLU A 32 -1.79 -0.66 7.99
N ALA A 33 -1.96 0.25 7.01
CA ALA A 33 -2.73 -0.03 5.81
C ALA A 33 -2.11 -1.17 5.00
N THR A 34 -0.78 -1.21 4.90
CA THR A 34 -0.06 -2.29 4.21
C THR A 34 -0.19 -3.62 4.96
N GLU A 35 -0.11 -3.59 6.27
CA GLU A 35 -0.34 -4.77 7.12
C GLU A 35 -1.78 -5.26 7.01
N HIS A 36 -2.74 -4.35 6.93
CA HIS A 36 -4.15 -4.69 6.70
C HIS A 36 -4.33 -5.38 5.33
N TRP A 37 -3.66 -4.88 4.29
CA TRP A 37 -3.65 -5.53 2.98
C TRP A 37 -3.13 -6.98 3.09
N ALA A 38 -2.03 -7.17 3.81
CA ALA A 38 -1.46 -8.51 4.02
C ALA A 38 -2.43 -9.43 4.77
N ARG A 39 -3.12 -8.94 5.79
CA ARG A 39 -4.14 -9.72 6.52
C ARG A 39 -5.31 -10.07 5.61
N ALA A 40 -5.82 -9.13 4.81
CA ALA A 40 -6.90 -9.40 3.86
C ALA A 40 -6.50 -10.45 2.82
N PHE A 41 -5.28 -10.35 2.30
CA PHE A 41 -4.72 -11.34 1.40
C PHE A 41 -4.68 -12.73 2.06
N ASN A 42 -4.20 -12.82 3.30
CA ASN A 42 -4.08 -14.08 4.03
C ASN A 42 -5.44 -14.69 4.40
N GLN A 43 -6.50 -13.90 4.47
CA GLN A 43 -7.86 -14.40 4.66
C GLN A 43 -8.44 -15.01 3.38
N GLY A 44 -7.85 -14.71 2.22
CA GLY A 44 -8.26 -15.27 0.95
C GLY A 44 -9.62 -14.78 0.44
N ASP A 45 -10.00 -13.55 0.79
CA ASP A 45 -11.25 -12.92 0.35
C ASP A 45 -10.95 -11.85 -0.70
N PRO A 46 -11.21 -12.13 -2.01
CA PRO A 46 -10.95 -11.16 -3.07
C PRO A 46 -11.70 -9.84 -2.90
N THR A 47 -12.91 -9.88 -2.34
CA THR A 47 -13.71 -8.67 -2.10
C THR A 47 -13.07 -7.80 -1.03
N ALA A 48 -12.59 -8.39 0.06
CA ALA A 48 -11.87 -7.66 1.10
C ALA A 48 -10.56 -7.06 0.58
N ILE A 49 -9.82 -7.81 -0.23
CA ILE A 49 -8.57 -7.33 -0.82
C ILE A 49 -8.84 -6.14 -1.75
N VAL A 50 -9.77 -6.27 -2.69
CA VAL A 50 -10.04 -5.23 -3.69
C VAL A 50 -10.63 -3.96 -3.07
N SER A 51 -11.30 -4.06 -1.93
CA SER A 51 -11.81 -2.88 -1.21
C SER A 51 -10.71 -1.90 -0.78
N LEU A 52 -9.46 -2.35 -0.72
CA LEU A 52 -8.30 -1.52 -0.39
C LEU A 52 -7.71 -0.80 -1.60
N TYR A 53 -8.21 -1.06 -2.79
CA TYR A 53 -7.82 -0.41 -4.03
C TYR A 53 -8.84 0.65 -4.43
N MET A 54 -8.37 1.76 -5.01
CA MET A 54 -9.25 2.75 -5.60
C MET A 54 -9.93 2.18 -6.86
N GLU A 55 -11.05 2.80 -7.26
CA GLU A 55 -11.82 2.33 -8.43
C GLU A 55 -10.99 2.28 -9.71
N ASP A 56 -10.08 3.24 -9.87
CA ASP A 56 -9.19 3.36 -11.03
C ASP A 56 -7.77 2.85 -10.75
N ALA A 57 -7.58 2.09 -9.69
CA ALA A 57 -6.27 1.59 -9.30
C ALA A 57 -5.63 0.73 -10.39
N VAL A 58 -4.32 0.68 -10.36
CA VAL A 58 -3.49 -0.06 -11.30
C VAL A 58 -2.65 -1.07 -10.53
N LEU A 59 -2.57 -2.29 -11.03
CA LEU A 59 -1.80 -3.37 -10.43
C LEU A 59 -0.94 -4.10 -11.48
N TRP A 60 0.37 -4.13 -11.25
CA TRP A 60 1.26 -5.15 -11.78
C TRP A 60 1.34 -6.29 -10.76
N GLY A 61 0.57 -7.34 -10.99
CA GLY A 61 0.60 -8.50 -10.09
C GLY A 61 1.84 -9.36 -10.31
N THR A 62 2.30 -10.03 -9.26
CA THR A 62 3.53 -10.84 -9.31
C THR A 62 3.51 -11.90 -10.42
N VAL A 63 2.35 -12.45 -10.70
CA VAL A 63 2.16 -13.48 -11.74
C VAL A 63 1.27 -13.00 -12.89
N ALA A 64 0.96 -11.71 -12.95
CA ALA A 64 0.20 -11.14 -14.04
C ALA A 64 1.13 -10.86 -15.23
N THR A 65 0.67 -11.20 -16.42
CA THR A 65 1.39 -10.92 -17.68
C THR A 65 1.05 -9.55 -18.24
N GLU A 66 -0.05 -8.96 -17.81
CA GLU A 66 -0.54 -7.68 -18.28
C GLU A 66 -0.85 -6.74 -17.12
N LEU A 67 -0.88 -5.44 -17.41
CA LEU A 67 -1.31 -4.44 -16.47
C LEU A 67 -2.80 -4.59 -16.17
N LEU A 68 -3.14 -4.66 -14.89
CA LEU A 68 -4.51 -4.73 -14.43
C LEU A 68 -4.99 -3.33 -14.06
N THR A 69 -6.08 -2.88 -14.68
CA THR A 69 -6.65 -1.56 -14.43
C THR A 69 -8.08 -1.67 -13.95
N GLY A 70 -8.36 -1.01 -12.81
CA GLY A 70 -9.68 -0.98 -12.21
C GLY A 70 -9.96 -2.17 -11.29
N GLN A 71 -10.96 -1.99 -10.43
CA GLN A 71 -11.26 -2.95 -9.37
C GLN A 71 -11.70 -4.32 -9.89
N GLN A 72 -12.43 -4.38 -11.01
CA GLN A 72 -12.90 -5.66 -11.51
C GLN A 72 -11.74 -6.56 -11.97
N ALA A 73 -10.80 -6.00 -12.72
CA ALA A 73 -9.62 -6.75 -13.18
C ALA A 73 -8.74 -7.20 -11.99
N ILE A 74 -8.57 -6.32 -11.01
CA ILE A 74 -7.79 -6.62 -9.79
C ILE A 74 -8.50 -7.70 -8.96
N ARG A 75 -9.82 -7.60 -8.80
CA ARG A 75 -10.61 -8.61 -8.10
C ARG A 75 -10.50 -9.98 -8.74
N ASP A 76 -10.62 -10.03 -10.08
CA ASP A 76 -10.51 -11.29 -10.82
C ASP A 76 -9.12 -11.92 -10.67
N TYR A 77 -8.08 -11.09 -10.63
CA TYR A 77 -6.71 -11.56 -10.37
C TYR A 77 -6.60 -12.24 -9.00
N PHE A 78 -7.09 -11.60 -7.94
CA PHE A 78 -7.05 -12.18 -6.60
C PHE A 78 -8.00 -13.37 -6.46
N ALA A 79 -9.12 -13.38 -7.15
CA ALA A 79 -10.03 -14.52 -7.16
C ALA A 79 -9.38 -15.79 -7.74
N ARG A 80 -8.53 -15.62 -8.75
CA ARG A 80 -7.76 -16.75 -9.30
C ARG A 80 -6.67 -17.24 -8.35
N ALA A 81 -6.10 -16.34 -7.54
CA ALA A 81 -5.08 -16.68 -6.55
C ALA A 81 -5.67 -17.33 -5.29
N CYS A 82 -6.84 -16.88 -4.86
CA CYS A 82 -7.48 -17.33 -3.62
C CYS A 82 -8.32 -18.58 -3.84
N VAL A 83 -7.66 -19.70 -4.11
CA VAL A 83 -8.33 -20.99 -4.30
C VAL A 83 -8.55 -21.68 -2.96
N PRO A 84 -9.80 -22.03 -2.57
CA PRO A 84 -10.06 -22.76 -1.34
C PRO A 84 -9.23 -24.06 -1.27
N GLY A 85 -8.59 -24.29 -0.13
CA GLY A 85 -7.71 -25.45 0.09
C GLY A 85 -6.27 -25.23 -0.40
N ALA A 86 -6.01 -24.16 -1.14
CA ALA A 86 -4.67 -23.82 -1.64
C ALA A 86 -4.41 -22.32 -1.54
N LEU A 87 -4.85 -21.69 -0.45
CA LEU A 87 -4.71 -20.26 -0.25
C LEU A 87 -3.24 -19.86 -0.11
N PRO A 88 -2.77 -18.90 -0.91
CA PRO A 88 -1.45 -18.34 -0.71
C PRO A 88 -1.43 -17.50 0.57
N ARG A 89 -0.25 -17.35 1.12
CA ARG A 89 0.00 -16.49 2.28
C ARG A 89 1.11 -15.51 1.96
N VAL A 90 1.04 -14.35 2.58
CA VAL A 90 2.07 -13.32 2.45
C VAL A 90 2.58 -12.91 3.81
N GLN A 91 3.89 -12.68 3.89
CA GLN A 91 4.56 -12.12 5.04
C GLN A 91 5.35 -10.89 4.62
N LEU A 92 5.05 -9.75 5.23
CA LEU A 92 5.83 -8.53 5.01
C LEU A 92 7.19 -8.68 5.66
N GLU A 93 8.25 -8.32 4.94
CA GLU A 93 9.63 -8.41 5.42
C GLU A 93 10.29 -7.04 5.55
N GLN A 94 10.03 -6.15 4.60
CA GLN A 94 10.62 -4.83 4.58
C GLN A 94 9.60 -3.81 4.11
N GLN A 95 9.60 -2.66 4.76
CA GLN A 95 8.75 -1.52 4.41
C GLN A 95 9.54 -0.23 4.53
N HIS A 96 9.51 0.58 3.48
CA HIS A 96 10.07 1.92 3.48
C HIS A 96 9.02 2.90 2.99
N VAL A 97 8.45 3.66 3.90
CA VAL A 97 7.35 4.59 3.63
C VAL A 97 7.87 6.01 3.47
N ARG A 98 7.42 6.68 2.40
CA ARG A 98 7.63 8.11 2.17
C ARG A 98 6.29 8.78 1.94
N VAL A 99 6.07 9.93 2.55
CA VAL A 99 4.84 10.70 2.41
C VAL A 99 5.08 11.88 1.47
N ILE A 100 4.22 12.05 0.47
CA ILE A 100 4.30 13.09 -0.56
C ILE A 100 2.92 13.72 -0.70
N GLY A 101 2.65 14.77 0.10
CA GLY A 101 1.32 15.39 0.13
C GLY A 101 0.24 14.43 0.64
N ASP A 102 -0.80 14.21 -0.17
CA ASP A 102 -1.89 13.28 0.13
C ASP A 102 -1.61 11.84 -0.34
N LEU A 103 -0.42 11.61 -0.88
CA LEU A 103 0.05 10.31 -1.30
C LEU A 103 1.15 9.80 -0.36
N ALA A 104 1.27 8.50 -0.29
CA ALA A 104 2.39 7.84 0.34
C ALA A 104 2.88 6.68 -0.52
N VAL A 105 4.19 6.51 -0.58
CA VAL A 105 4.82 5.41 -1.30
C VAL A 105 5.44 4.47 -0.28
N ASN A 106 5.04 3.22 -0.31
CA ASN A 106 5.65 2.16 0.49
C ASN A 106 6.38 1.21 -0.44
N SER A 107 7.70 1.21 -0.35
CA SER A 107 8.58 0.31 -1.11
C SER A 107 9.12 -0.76 -0.18
N GLY A 108 9.03 -2.01 -0.58
CA GLY A 108 9.47 -3.06 0.31
C GLY A 108 9.58 -4.43 -0.33
N ALA A 109 9.64 -5.41 0.54
CA ALA A 109 9.74 -6.80 0.20
C ALA A 109 8.76 -7.63 1.02
N TYR A 110 8.29 -8.70 0.43
CA TYR A 110 7.44 -9.68 1.10
C TYR A 110 7.72 -11.07 0.56
N LEU A 111 7.32 -12.05 1.33
CA LEU A 111 7.46 -13.46 0.97
C LEU A 111 6.06 -14.04 0.78
N PHE A 112 5.79 -14.53 -0.41
CA PHE A 112 4.61 -15.35 -0.65
C PHE A 112 4.94 -16.82 -0.42
N ARG A 113 4.00 -17.53 0.20
CA ARG A 113 3.97 -18.99 0.23
C ARG A 113 2.81 -19.45 -0.60
N VAL A 114 3.11 -20.17 -1.65
CA VAL A 114 2.11 -20.64 -2.62
C VAL A 114 2.10 -22.16 -2.61
N ILE A 115 0.95 -22.74 -2.95
CA ILE A 115 0.80 -24.17 -3.07
C ILE A 115 0.70 -24.50 -4.56
N GLU A 116 1.72 -25.18 -5.06
CA GLU A 116 1.77 -25.66 -6.44
C GLU A 116 1.89 -27.20 -6.43
N GLN A 117 0.96 -27.87 -7.13
CA GLN A 117 0.95 -29.34 -7.21
C GLN A 117 0.99 -30.02 -5.83
N GLY A 118 0.26 -29.45 -4.87
CA GLY A 118 0.20 -29.96 -3.49
C GLY A 118 1.43 -29.69 -2.63
N ARG A 119 2.38 -28.88 -3.12
CA ARG A 119 3.60 -28.54 -2.38
C ARG A 119 3.67 -27.05 -2.10
N GLU A 120 4.12 -26.71 -0.88
CA GLU A 120 4.44 -25.33 -0.55
C GLU A 120 5.71 -24.88 -1.28
N ARG A 121 5.66 -23.69 -1.84
CA ARG A 121 6.81 -23.03 -2.45
C ARG A 121 6.88 -21.59 -1.98
N ASP A 122 8.07 -21.15 -1.59
CA ASP A 122 8.34 -19.77 -1.27
C ASP A 122 8.59 -18.99 -2.55
N LEU A 123 7.96 -17.82 -2.64
CA LEU A 123 8.12 -16.87 -3.74
C LEU A 123 8.49 -15.51 -3.14
N PRO A 124 9.80 -15.23 -2.98
CA PRO A 124 10.25 -13.92 -2.55
C PRO A 124 9.91 -12.88 -3.61
N ALA A 125 9.36 -11.75 -3.19
CA ALA A 125 8.91 -10.70 -4.09
C ALA A 125 9.21 -9.31 -3.52
N ARG A 126 9.06 -8.32 -4.36
CA ARG A 126 9.26 -6.91 -4.05
C ARG A 126 8.03 -6.15 -4.44
N PHE A 127 7.78 -5.05 -3.76
CA PHE A 127 6.63 -4.20 -4.08
C PHE A 127 6.95 -2.72 -4.02
N SER A 128 6.19 -1.97 -4.79
CA SER A 128 5.95 -0.55 -4.58
C SER A 128 4.45 -0.35 -4.51
N MET A 129 3.97 0.23 -3.44
CA MET A 129 2.58 0.55 -3.21
C MET A 129 2.43 2.05 -3.09
N VAL A 130 1.55 2.65 -3.89
CA VAL A 130 1.18 4.06 -3.77
C VAL A 130 -0.20 4.14 -3.14
N TRP A 131 -0.26 4.77 -1.99
CA TRP A 131 -1.44 4.95 -1.18
C TRP A 131 -1.94 6.39 -1.26
N ARG A 132 -3.24 6.57 -1.28
CA ARG A 132 -3.90 7.87 -1.16
C ARG A 132 -4.80 7.89 0.06
N LYS A 133 -4.75 8.99 0.82
CA LYS A 133 -5.69 9.19 1.93
C LYS A 133 -7.05 9.59 1.39
N THR A 134 -8.08 8.85 1.77
CA THR A 134 -9.48 9.08 1.41
C THR A 134 -10.34 9.20 2.67
N PHE A 135 -11.60 9.55 2.51
CA PHE A 135 -12.56 9.56 3.64
C PHE A 135 -12.75 8.17 4.27
N GLN A 136 -12.46 7.12 3.53
CA GLN A 136 -12.56 5.74 4.01
C GLN A 136 -11.21 5.18 4.50
N GLY A 137 -10.21 6.04 4.64
CA GLY A 137 -8.85 5.67 4.99
C GLY A 137 -7.92 5.59 3.77
N TRP A 138 -6.78 4.99 3.94
CA TRP A 138 -5.80 4.83 2.88
C TRP A 138 -6.25 3.78 1.88
N ARG A 139 -6.13 4.12 0.58
CA ARG A 139 -6.46 3.23 -0.54
C ARG A 139 -5.34 3.20 -1.55
N LEU A 140 -5.10 2.04 -2.13
CA LEU A 140 -4.09 1.84 -3.16
C LEU A 140 -4.49 2.50 -4.47
N VAL A 141 -3.60 3.33 -4.98
CA VAL A 141 -3.68 3.96 -6.31
C VAL A 141 -2.92 3.11 -7.32
N ASP A 142 -1.75 2.64 -6.93
CA ASP A 142 -0.84 1.87 -7.77
C ASP A 142 -0.14 0.83 -6.91
N HIS A 143 0.01 -0.37 -7.45
CA HIS A 143 0.71 -1.45 -6.79
C HIS A 143 1.52 -2.24 -7.83
N HIS A 144 2.82 -2.27 -7.64
CA HIS A 144 3.71 -3.09 -8.44
C HIS A 144 4.29 -4.20 -7.55
N SER A 145 4.10 -5.42 -7.98
CA SER A 145 4.68 -6.60 -7.35
C SER A 145 5.46 -7.41 -8.37
N SER A 146 6.68 -7.75 -8.04
CA SER A 146 7.54 -8.54 -8.91
C SER A 146 8.33 -9.58 -8.11
N ALA A 147 8.55 -10.74 -8.72
CA ALA A 147 9.40 -11.76 -8.12
C ALA A 147 10.83 -11.23 -7.96
N ARG A 148 11.45 -11.61 -6.86
CA ARG A 148 12.85 -11.31 -6.61
C ARG A 148 13.73 -12.04 -7.63
N PRO A 149 14.67 -11.36 -8.31
CA PRO A 149 15.55 -12.03 -9.26
C PRO A 149 16.39 -13.10 -8.56
N VAL A 150 16.55 -14.23 -9.22
CA VAL A 150 17.52 -15.26 -8.84
C VAL A 150 18.80 -14.98 -9.61
N ILE A 151 19.89 -14.81 -8.88
CA ILE A 151 21.21 -14.52 -9.46
C ILE A 151 22.09 -15.76 -9.34
#